data_80c54e74242c90a93755d6ad929bda6d
#
_entry.id   80c54e74242c90a93755d6ad929bda6d
#
_cell.length_a   1.000
_cell.length_b   1.000
_cell.length_c   1.000
_cell.angle_alpha   90.00
_cell.angle_beta   90.00
_cell.angle_gamma   90.00
#
_symmetry.space_group_name_H-M   'P 1'
#
loop_
_entity.id
_entity.type
_entity.pdbx_description
1 polymer ?
#
loop_
_entity_poly.entity_id
_entity_poly.type
_entity_poly.pdbx_seq_one_letter_code
_entity_poly.pdbx_strand_id
1 'polypeptide(L)'
;ATSLFECALAQLYKRRHGEETFRGGPAYVMRYGLGWRVLPVIYSALLLVTLGFGFNAVQSYVVTTSIESAFGVPALASGLVMTGVMAVILFGGIRRLALVSEIIVPAMVAGYLMLALLILALNIAEIPSALWLIISSAFGLEQAVGGGVAAAIAQGARRGLFSNEAGLGTVP
;
A
#
# COMPACT_ATOMS: atom_id res chain seq x y z
N ALA A 1 -7.22 12.92 -5.98
CA ALA A 1 -7.25 14.33 -5.51
C ALA A 1 -6.34 14.53 -4.29
N THR A 2 -6.40 13.66 -3.25
CA THR A 2 -5.61 13.79 -2.03
C THR A 2 -4.10 13.74 -2.26
N SER A 3 -3.62 12.79 -3.07
CA SER A 3 -2.21 12.66 -3.44
C SER A 3 -1.67 13.90 -4.17
N LEU A 4 -2.49 14.56 -5.00
CA LEU A 4 -2.10 15.81 -5.67
C LEU A 4 -1.83 16.92 -4.65
N PHE A 5 -2.73 17.06 -3.67
CA PHE A 5 -2.55 18.07 -2.61
C PHE A 5 -1.33 17.75 -1.73
N GLU A 6 -1.11 16.48 -1.42
CA GLU A 6 0.05 16.03 -0.64
C GLU A 6 1.36 16.36 -1.36
N CYS A 7 1.48 16.00 -2.64
CA CYS A 7 2.64 16.33 -3.46
C CYS A 7 2.85 17.85 -3.59
N ALA A 8 1.80 18.61 -3.83
CA ALA A 8 1.88 20.07 -3.96
C ALA A 8 2.36 20.72 -2.65
N LEU A 9 1.79 20.30 -1.52
CA LEU A 9 2.20 20.78 -0.19
C LEU A 9 3.63 20.34 0.16
N ALA A 10 4.01 19.12 -0.17
CA ALA A 10 5.38 18.63 0.04
C ALA A 10 6.40 19.46 -0.76
N GLN A 11 6.06 19.85 -2.00
CA GLN A 11 6.92 20.74 -2.80
C GLN A 11 6.97 22.18 -2.24
N LEU A 12 5.86 22.71 -1.75
CA LEU A 12 5.78 24.07 -1.21
C LEU A 12 6.58 24.21 0.09
N TYR A 13 6.52 23.24 0.97
CA TYR A 13 7.15 23.28 2.30
C TYR A 13 8.46 22.50 2.40
N LYS A 14 9.01 22.02 1.27
CA LYS A 14 10.32 21.35 1.26
C LYS A 14 11.43 22.30 1.73
N ARG A 15 12.39 21.75 2.45
CA ARG A 15 13.57 22.46 2.91
C ARG A 15 14.84 21.81 2.37
N ARG A 16 15.79 22.66 2.01
CA ARG A 16 17.11 22.20 1.54
C ARG A 16 17.85 21.54 2.71
N HIS A 17 18.38 20.36 2.46
CA HIS A 17 19.19 19.61 3.41
C HIS A 17 20.47 19.12 2.72
N GLY A 18 21.58 19.84 2.96
CA GLY A 18 22.81 19.66 2.21
C GLY A 18 22.80 20.40 0.87
N GLU A 19 23.80 20.09 0.03
CA GLU A 19 24.01 20.85 -1.22
C GLU A 19 23.01 20.49 -2.32
N GLU A 20 22.57 19.22 -2.41
CA GLU A 20 21.71 18.73 -3.50
C GLU A 20 20.41 18.01 -3.04
N THR A 21 20.18 17.91 -1.73
CA THR A 21 19.03 17.16 -1.22
C THR A 21 17.97 18.06 -0.58
N PHE A 22 16.71 17.67 -0.74
CA PHE A 22 15.57 18.33 -0.13
C PHE A 22 14.83 17.36 0.78
N ARG A 23 14.26 17.88 1.85
CA ARG A 23 13.36 17.15 2.75
C ARG A 23 12.01 17.86 2.80
N GLY A 24 10.94 17.10 2.71
CA GLY A 24 9.57 17.58 2.75
C GLY A 24 8.65 16.52 3.36
N GLY A 25 7.35 16.66 3.09
CA GLY A 25 6.32 15.74 3.54
C GLY A 25 5.46 16.31 4.67
N PRO A 26 4.46 15.53 5.16
CA PRO A 26 3.45 16.02 6.09
C PRO A 26 4.00 16.63 7.37
N ALA A 27 5.08 16.09 7.93
CA ALA A 27 5.73 16.64 9.12
C ALA A 27 6.27 18.06 8.88
N TYR A 28 6.80 18.34 7.68
CA TYR A 28 7.28 19.66 7.30
C TYR A 28 6.15 20.66 7.08
N VAL A 29 5.04 20.20 6.48
CA VAL A 29 3.82 20.99 6.32
C VAL A 29 3.26 21.39 7.68
N MET A 30 3.16 20.45 8.62
CA MET A 30 2.70 20.73 9.99
C MET A 30 3.61 21.73 10.72
N ARG A 31 4.93 21.59 10.55
CA ARG A 31 5.91 22.45 11.24
C ARG A 31 5.98 23.84 10.65
N TYR A 32 6.02 23.97 9.34
CA TYR A 32 6.28 25.24 8.65
C TYR A 32 5.03 25.88 8.06
N GLY A 33 3.97 25.11 7.77
CA GLY A 33 2.69 25.61 7.30
C GLY A 33 1.76 25.98 8.46
N LEU A 34 1.61 25.07 9.43
CA LEU A 34 0.71 25.25 10.58
C LEU A 34 1.43 25.82 11.83
N GLY A 35 2.76 25.87 11.82
CA GLY A 35 3.54 26.38 12.96
C GLY A 35 3.59 25.46 14.18
N TRP A 36 3.10 24.24 14.07
CA TRP A 36 3.07 23.27 15.17
C TRP A 36 4.45 22.66 15.43
N ARG A 37 4.84 22.57 16.70
CA ARG A 37 6.17 22.04 17.07
C ARG A 37 6.13 20.59 17.56
N VAL A 38 5.10 20.23 18.31
CA VAL A 38 4.98 18.92 18.96
C VAL A 38 4.37 17.88 18.02
N LEU A 39 3.31 18.25 17.33
CA LEU A 39 2.56 17.32 16.45
C LEU A 39 3.43 16.69 15.35
N PRO A 40 4.33 17.41 14.65
CA PRO A 40 5.23 16.80 13.67
C PRO A 40 6.13 15.69 14.26
N VAL A 41 6.57 15.85 15.51
CA VAL A 41 7.42 14.85 16.18
C VAL A 41 6.61 13.60 16.52
N ILE A 42 5.41 13.77 17.09
CA ILE A 42 4.51 12.65 17.40
C ILE A 42 4.14 11.91 16.10
N TYR A 43 3.76 12.66 15.07
CA TYR A 43 3.45 12.11 13.75
C TYR A 43 4.61 11.27 13.18
N SER A 44 5.83 11.81 13.19
CA SER A 44 7.01 11.10 12.70
C SER A 44 7.33 9.84 13.50
N ALA A 45 7.17 9.87 14.81
CA ALA A 45 7.37 8.71 15.66
C ALA A 45 6.32 7.62 15.38
N LEU A 46 5.04 7.99 15.28
CA LEU A 46 3.97 7.07 14.91
C LEU A 46 4.17 6.49 13.51
N LEU A 47 4.61 7.31 12.56
CA LEU A 47 4.91 6.88 11.19
C LEU A 47 6.04 5.84 11.17
N LEU A 48 7.12 6.07 11.93
CA LEU A 48 8.21 5.10 12.05
C LEU A 48 7.73 3.75 12.58
N VAL A 49 6.89 3.75 13.61
CA VAL A 49 6.31 2.52 14.16
C VAL A 49 5.38 1.86 13.14
N THR A 50 4.51 2.63 12.51
CA THR A 50 3.53 2.10 11.57
C THR A 50 4.20 1.53 10.31
N LEU A 51 5.09 2.29 9.66
CA LEU A 51 5.77 1.84 8.45
C LEU A 51 6.87 0.83 8.74
N GLY A 52 7.62 1.02 9.85
CA GLY A 52 8.71 0.12 10.22
C GLY A 52 8.26 -1.26 10.69
N PHE A 53 7.15 -1.34 11.41
CA PHE A 53 6.65 -2.60 11.97
C PHE A 53 5.28 -2.99 11.44
N GLY A 54 4.28 -2.11 11.50
CA GLY A 54 2.89 -2.43 11.20
C GLY A 54 2.70 -2.88 9.76
N PHE A 55 3.11 -2.08 8.81
CA PHE A 55 2.98 -2.41 7.38
C PHE A 55 3.80 -3.64 6.99
N ASN A 56 5.05 -3.73 7.46
CA ASN A 56 5.91 -4.88 7.17
C ASN A 56 5.35 -6.17 7.78
N ALA A 57 4.79 -6.12 8.99
CA ALA A 57 4.16 -7.28 9.61
C ALA A 57 2.94 -7.76 8.82
N VAL A 58 2.06 -6.83 8.39
CA VAL A 58 0.89 -7.17 7.57
C VAL A 58 1.31 -7.75 6.22
N GLN A 59 2.28 -7.14 5.54
CA GLN A 59 2.78 -7.64 4.26
C GLN A 59 3.38 -9.05 4.40
N SER A 60 4.22 -9.27 5.39
CA SER A 60 4.82 -10.57 5.66
C SER A 60 3.76 -11.62 5.98
N TYR A 61 2.77 -11.29 6.80
CA TYR A 61 1.66 -12.17 7.14
C TYR A 61 0.86 -12.58 5.89
N VAL A 62 0.49 -11.61 5.04
CA VAL A 62 -0.28 -11.89 3.81
C VAL A 62 0.50 -12.79 2.87
N VAL A 63 1.80 -12.54 2.66
CA VAL A 63 2.62 -13.36 1.77
C VAL A 63 2.79 -14.78 2.33
N THR A 64 3.14 -14.92 3.61
CA THR A 64 3.38 -16.24 4.21
C THR A 64 2.12 -17.09 4.27
N THR A 65 0.96 -16.51 4.60
CA THR A 65 -0.32 -17.22 4.60
C THR A 65 -0.79 -17.57 3.19
N SER A 66 -0.50 -16.73 2.20
CA SER A 66 -0.80 -17.03 0.79
C SER A 66 0.04 -18.22 0.27
N ILE A 67 1.32 -18.27 0.64
CA ILE A 67 2.21 -19.40 0.29
C ILE A 67 1.74 -20.68 0.98
N GLU A 68 1.38 -20.61 2.26
CA GLU A 68 0.85 -21.73 3.01
C GLU A 68 -0.45 -22.27 2.38
N SER A 69 -1.36 -21.39 2.02
CA SER A 69 -2.63 -21.74 1.39
C SER A 69 -2.46 -22.34 -0.02
N ALA A 70 -1.51 -21.81 -0.80
CA ALA A 70 -1.31 -22.23 -2.19
C ALA A 70 -0.44 -23.49 -2.33
N PHE A 71 0.58 -23.64 -1.49
CA PHE A 71 1.62 -24.66 -1.62
C PHE A 71 1.76 -25.59 -0.41
N GLY A 72 1.01 -25.35 0.67
CA GLY A 72 1.11 -26.13 1.92
C GLY A 72 2.42 -25.93 2.68
N VAL A 73 3.20 -24.90 2.33
CA VAL A 73 4.46 -24.60 3.02
C VAL A 73 4.17 -23.85 4.32
N PRO A 74 4.66 -24.31 5.49
CA PRO A 74 4.40 -23.62 6.76
C PRO A 74 4.82 -22.16 6.73
N ALA A 75 3.97 -21.27 7.28
CA ALA A 75 4.22 -19.82 7.30
C ALA A 75 5.58 -19.44 7.94
N LEU A 76 6.03 -20.22 8.93
CA LEU A 76 7.35 -20.01 9.55
C LEU A 76 8.49 -20.26 8.54
N ALA A 77 8.41 -21.32 7.75
CA ALA A 77 9.45 -21.65 6.78
C ALA A 77 9.54 -20.58 5.68
N SER A 78 8.40 -20.20 5.10
CA SER A 78 8.33 -19.12 4.10
C SER A 78 8.78 -17.77 4.66
N GLY A 79 8.43 -17.46 5.91
CA GLY A 79 8.87 -16.24 6.61
C GLY A 79 10.38 -16.19 6.84
N LEU A 80 11.00 -17.31 7.23
CA LEU A 80 12.46 -17.40 7.39
C LEU A 80 13.19 -17.22 6.07
N VAL A 81 12.71 -17.85 5.00
CA VAL A 81 13.29 -17.67 3.65
C VAL A 81 13.18 -16.22 3.21
N MET A 82 12.00 -15.59 3.35
CA MET A 82 11.82 -14.16 3.04
C MET A 82 12.76 -13.27 3.83
N THR A 83 12.88 -13.52 5.14
CA THR A 83 13.79 -12.76 6.02
C THR A 83 15.23 -12.90 5.55
N GLY A 84 15.68 -14.11 5.18
CA GLY A 84 17.00 -14.35 4.64
C GLY A 84 17.26 -13.60 3.33
N VAL A 85 16.32 -13.67 2.39
CA VAL A 85 16.42 -12.94 1.11
C VAL A 85 16.47 -11.43 1.33
N MET A 86 15.58 -10.91 2.18
CA MET A 86 15.56 -9.48 2.51
C MET A 86 16.83 -9.03 3.22
N ALA A 87 17.38 -9.83 4.12
CA ALA A 87 18.64 -9.54 4.78
C ALA A 87 19.78 -9.39 3.76
N VAL A 88 19.91 -10.33 2.82
CA VAL A 88 20.94 -10.28 1.77
C VAL A 88 20.81 -9.03 0.90
N ILE A 89 19.57 -8.60 0.60
CA ILE A 89 19.33 -7.39 -0.20
C ILE A 89 19.71 -6.14 0.63
N LEU A 90 19.25 -6.06 1.88
CA LEU A 90 19.46 -4.90 2.76
C LEU A 90 20.93 -4.68 3.13
N PHE A 91 21.69 -5.75 3.36
CA PHE A 91 23.14 -5.66 3.58
C PHE A 91 23.91 -5.08 2.39
N GLY A 92 23.31 -5.12 1.18
CA GLY A 92 23.85 -4.46 -0.01
C GLY A 92 23.58 -2.95 -0.09
N GLY A 93 22.85 -2.39 0.90
CA GLY A 93 22.52 -0.97 1.01
C GLY A 93 21.35 -0.52 0.11
N ILE A 94 20.97 0.75 0.28
CA ILE A 94 19.79 1.36 -0.40
C ILE A 94 19.89 1.25 -1.93
N ARG A 95 21.09 1.40 -2.50
CA ARG A 95 21.28 1.31 -3.95
C ARG A 95 20.95 -0.08 -4.50
N ARG A 96 21.34 -1.14 -3.77
CA ARG A 96 21.00 -2.51 -4.15
C ARG A 96 19.51 -2.78 -4.02
N LEU A 97 18.89 -2.27 -2.96
CA LEU A 97 17.43 -2.37 -2.78
C LEU A 97 16.69 -1.71 -3.96
N ALA A 98 17.11 -0.52 -4.38
CA ALA A 98 16.52 0.17 -5.52
C ALA A 98 16.64 -0.63 -6.83
N LEU A 99 17.83 -1.16 -7.13
CA LEU A 99 18.07 -1.97 -8.34
C LEU A 99 17.23 -3.26 -8.35
N VAL A 100 17.12 -3.94 -7.20
CA VAL A 100 16.31 -5.16 -7.09
C VAL A 100 14.83 -4.83 -7.27
N SER A 101 14.35 -3.74 -6.68
CA SER A 101 12.95 -3.29 -6.83
C SER A 101 12.63 -2.87 -8.26
N GLU A 102 13.56 -2.21 -8.95
CA GLU A 102 13.41 -1.80 -10.35
C GLU A 102 13.18 -2.97 -11.30
N ILE A 103 13.73 -4.15 -10.99
CA ILE A 103 13.55 -5.37 -11.79
C ILE A 103 12.31 -6.16 -11.34
N ILE A 104 12.16 -6.37 -10.02
CA ILE A 104 11.12 -7.24 -9.48
C ILE A 104 9.72 -6.63 -9.68
N VAL A 105 9.58 -5.33 -9.46
CA VAL A 105 8.25 -4.69 -9.51
C VAL A 105 7.64 -4.75 -10.92
N PRO A 106 8.31 -4.38 -12.01
CA PRO A 106 7.76 -4.52 -13.34
C PRO A 106 7.48 -5.99 -13.74
N ALA A 107 8.36 -6.93 -13.35
CA ALA A 107 8.15 -8.35 -13.62
C ALA A 107 6.90 -8.87 -12.91
N MET A 108 6.70 -8.50 -11.65
CA MET A 108 5.52 -8.86 -10.87
C MET A 108 4.23 -8.26 -11.46
N VAL A 109 4.26 -6.98 -11.85
CA VAL A 109 3.13 -6.30 -12.50
C VAL A 109 2.80 -6.97 -13.84
N ALA A 110 3.80 -7.26 -14.66
CA ALA A 110 3.59 -7.95 -15.94
C ALA A 110 2.99 -9.35 -15.75
N GLY A 111 3.51 -10.13 -14.78
CA GLY A 111 2.96 -11.43 -14.43
C GLY A 111 1.51 -11.36 -13.96
N TYR A 112 1.20 -10.41 -13.09
CA TYR A 112 -0.17 -10.18 -12.63
C TYR A 112 -1.12 -9.80 -13.76
N LEU A 113 -0.71 -8.87 -14.63
CA LEU A 113 -1.52 -8.44 -15.77
C LEU A 113 -1.75 -9.57 -16.76
N MET A 114 -0.73 -10.38 -17.05
CA MET A 114 -0.88 -11.56 -17.93
C MET A 114 -1.89 -12.57 -17.37
N LEU A 115 -1.79 -12.87 -16.07
CA LEU A 115 -2.74 -13.77 -15.42
C LEU A 115 -4.15 -13.20 -15.40
N ALA A 116 -4.31 -11.92 -15.10
CA ALA A 116 -5.61 -11.24 -15.10
C ALA A 116 -6.24 -11.26 -16.49
N LEU A 117 -5.48 -10.94 -17.53
CA LEU A 117 -5.96 -10.97 -18.92
C LEU A 117 -6.30 -12.39 -19.36
N LEU A 118 -5.52 -13.39 -18.98
CA LEU A 118 -5.80 -14.78 -19.26
C LEU A 118 -7.12 -15.24 -18.61
N ILE A 119 -7.32 -14.92 -17.33
CA ILE A 119 -8.57 -15.25 -16.62
C ILE A 119 -9.76 -14.58 -17.28
N LEU A 120 -9.66 -13.28 -17.63
CA LEU A 120 -10.70 -12.56 -18.32
C LEU A 120 -11.01 -13.14 -19.70
N ALA A 121 -9.99 -13.53 -20.46
CA ALA A 121 -10.18 -14.15 -21.77
C ALA A 121 -10.86 -15.51 -21.68
N LEU A 122 -10.51 -16.32 -20.68
CA LEU A 122 -11.11 -17.64 -20.45
C LEU A 122 -12.58 -17.54 -19.97
N ASN A 123 -12.93 -16.44 -19.27
CA ASN A 123 -14.26 -16.24 -18.69
C ASN A 123 -14.99 -15.03 -19.31
N ILE A 124 -14.77 -14.77 -20.59
CA ILE A 124 -15.30 -13.59 -21.28
C ILE A 124 -16.84 -13.51 -21.22
N ALA A 125 -17.49 -14.67 -21.24
CA ALA A 125 -18.95 -14.76 -21.15
C ALA A 125 -19.52 -14.38 -19.77
N GLU A 126 -18.70 -14.45 -18.71
CA GLU A 126 -19.11 -14.10 -17.34
C GLU A 126 -18.87 -12.62 -16.99
N ILE A 127 -18.13 -11.88 -17.84
CA ILE A 127 -17.82 -10.48 -17.59
C ILE A 127 -19.09 -9.63 -17.43
N PRO A 128 -20.13 -9.73 -18.27
CA PRO A 128 -21.34 -8.92 -18.10
C PRO A 128 -22.05 -9.20 -16.77
N SER A 129 -22.15 -10.46 -16.36
CA SER A 129 -22.77 -10.84 -15.09
C SER A 129 -21.98 -10.36 -13.88
N ALA A 130 -20.66 -10.45 -13.93
CA ALA A 130 -19.77 -9.93 -12.91
C ALA A 130 -19.87 -8.39 -12.78
N LEU A 131 -19.92 -7.66 -13.89
CA LEU A 131 -20.13 -6.21 -13.90
C LEU A 131 -21.51 -5.86 -13.31
N TRP A 132 -22.55 -6.59 -13.70
CA TRP A 132 -23.88 -6.39 -13.11
C TRP A 132 -23.88 -6.63 -11.61
N LEU A 133 -23.23 -7.69 -11.14
CA LEU A 133 -23.08 -7.98 -9.71
C LEU A 133 -22.36 -6.85 -8.96
N ILE A 134 -21.30 -6.28 -9.54
CA ILE A 134 -20.58 -5.14 -8.94
C ILE A 134 -21.52 -3.93 -8.83
N ILE A 135 -22.24 -3.61 -9.90
CA ILE A 135 -23.16 -2.47 -9.92
C ILE A 135 -24.32 -2.68 -8.94
N SER A 136 -24.98 -3.83 -8.99
CA SER A 136 -26.10 -4.15 -8.09
C SER A 136 -25.71 -4.15 -6.62
N SER A 137 -24.50 -4.67 -6.32
CA SER A 137 -23.95 -4.67 -4.95
C SER A 137 -23.60 -3.26 -4.48
N ALA A 138 -23.10 -2.40 -5.38
CA ALA A 138 -22.77 -1.01 -5.05
C ALA A 138 -24.01 -0.18 -4.70
N PHE A 139 -25.16 -0.48 -5.32
CA PHE A 139 -26.44 0.17 -5.02
C PHE A 139 -27.23 -0.51 -3.90
N GLY A 140 -26.68 -1.56 -3.29
CA GLY A 140 -27.24 -2.18 -2.08
C GLY A 140 -28.54 -2.97 -2.29
N LEU A 141 -28.89 -3.31 -3.54
CA LEU A 141 -30.16 -3.97 -3.86
C LEU A 141 -30.33 -5.36 -3.22
N GLU A 142 -29.24 -6.09 -2.97
CA GLU A 142 -29.28 -7.40 -2.31
C GLU A 142 -28.89 -7.36 -0.82
N GLN A 143 -28.15 -6.34 -0.39
CA GLN A 143 -27.62 -6.24 0.97
C GLN A 143 -28.48 -5.38 1.92
N ALA A 144 -29.53 -4.74 1.40
CA ALA A 144 -30.43 -3.94 2.20
C ALA A 144 -31.24 -4.79 3.22
N VAL A 145 -31.28 -6.10 3.06
CA VAL A 145 -32.12 -7.03 3.87
C VAL A 145 -31.41 -7.54 5.13
N GLY A 146 -30.08 -7.29 5.30
CA GLY A 146 -29.32 -7.93 6.38
C GLY A 146 -28.30 -7.08 7.13
N GLY A 147 -28.53 -5.78 7.34
CA GLY A 147 -27.55 -4.94 8.07
C GLY A 147 -26.26 -4.66 7.27
N GLY A 148 -26.21 -5.08 6.01
CA GLY A 148 -25.02 -5.08 5.18
C GLY A 148 -24.57 -3.72 4.65
N VAL A 149 -25.48 -2.73 4.52
CA VAL A 149 -25.13 -1.42 3.91
C VAL A 149 -24.09 -0.69 4.78
N ALA A 150 -24.31 -0.63 6.08
CA ALA A 150 -23.36 0.03 7.00
C ALA A 150 -22.01 -0.71 7.03
N ALA A 151 -22.02 -2.04 7.01
CA ALA A 151 -20.82 -2.85 6.96
C ALA A 151 -20.08 -2.69 5.62
N ALA A 152 -20.80 -2.65 4.50
CA ALA A 152 -20.24 -2.43 3.16
C ALA A 152 -19.59 -1.04 3.04
N ILE A 153 -20.26 0.01 3.52
CA ILE A 153 -19.72 1.38 3.57
C ILE A 153 -18.48 1.41 4.46
N ALA A 154 -18.53 0.83 5.66
CA ALA A 154 -17.40 0.81 6.57
C ALA A 154 -16.19 0.05 5.98
N GLN A 155 -16.40 -1.09 5.33
CA GLN A 155 -15.33 -1.86 4.67
C GLN A 155 -14.80 -1.15 3.43
N GLY A 156 -15.69 -0.56 2.63
CA GLY A 156 -15.30 0.24 1.46
C GLY A 156 -14.46 1.46 1.87
N ALA A 157 -14.89 2.18 2.91
CA ALA A 157 -14.15 3.31 3.45
C ALA A 157 -12.77 2.89 4.00
N ARG A 158 -12.70 1.80 4.79
CA ARG A 158 -11.44 1.25 5.31
C ARG A 158 -10.47 0.87 4.20
N ARG A 159 -10.96 0.16 3.18
CA ARG A 159 -10.12 -0.24 2.03
C ARG A 159 -9.70 0.96 1.19
N GLY A 160 -10.61 1.92 0.97
CA GLY A 160 -10.31 3.16 0.25
C GLY A 160 -9.24 3.99 0.96
N LEU A 161 -9.33 4.14 2.28
CA LEU A 161 -8.35 4.85 3.08
C LEU A 161 -6.99 4.13 3.08
N PHE A 162 -6.99 2.81 3.21
CA PHE A 162 -5.77 2.01 3.18
C PHE A 162 -5.06 2.09 1.82
N SER A 163 -5.81 2.00 0.72
CA SER A 163 -5.26 2.07 -0.64
C SER A 163 -4.79 3.47 -1.05
N ASN A 164 -5.38 4.51 -0.45
CA ASN A 164 -5.06 5.89 -0.83
C ASN A 164 -3.77 6.42 -0.15
N GLU A 165 -3.36 5.81 0.96
CA GLU A 165 -2.18 6.19 1.76
C GLU A 165 -2.05 7.71 2.03
N ALA A 166 -3.16 8.45 1.90
CA ALA A 166 -3.18 9.90 2.03
C ALA A 166 -2.74 10.34 3.43
N GLY A 167 -1.77 11.23 3.48
CA GLY A 167 -1.20 11.75 4.72
C GLY A 167 -0.09 10.89 5.32
N LEU A 168 0.25 9.74 4.73
CA LEU A 168 1.38 8.93 5.19
C LEU A 168 2.74 9.44 4.68
N GLY A 169 2.75 10.33 3.68
CA GLY A 169 3.99 10.84 3.09
C GLY A 169 4.71 9.83 2.21
N THR A 170 4.01 8.80 1.77
CA THR A 170 4.52 7.75 0.88
C THR A 170 4.46 8.15 -0.59
N VAL A 171 3.67 9.18 -0.89
CA VAL A 171 3.62 9.80 -2.22
C VAL A 171 4.73 10.84 -2.31
N PRO A 172 5.66 10.72 -3.26
CA PRO A 172 6.79 11.64 -3.43
C PRO A 172 6.40 13.04 -3.82
#